data_c30fac57c3ebcc47a438307cae593470
#
_entry.id   c30fac57c3ebcc47a438307cae593470
#
_cell.length_a   1.000
_cell.length_b   1.000
_cell.length_c   1.000
_cell.angle_alpha   90.00
_cell.angle_beta   90.00
_cell.angle_gamma   90.00
#
_symmetry.space_group_name_H-M   'P 1'
#
loop_
_entity.id
_entity.type
_entity.pdbx_description
1 polymer ?
#
loop_
_entity_poly.entity_id
_entity_poly.type
_entity_poly.pdbx_seq_one_letter_code
_entity_poly.pdbx_strand_id
1 'polypeptide(L)'
;DDAHIHLTVDGGNNWSEISAIIPDRWITRMAFDPFHENTIYVTLSGFRWDEPLSHVFRSTDLGENWESISSNLPELPVNCIVLDPEEEGHIYIGTDAGIFYTSNGGEYWQSFSLNLPTVPVIDLKIHNPTRTLIAGTYGMSAHSLALDQYLSGDVNQDSVVNIQDIIIILQAILENIELTDNQFDLADMNGDGTLNILDVVIVVNVILGAA
;
A
#
# COMPACT_ATOMS: atom_id res chain seq x y z
N ASP A 1 10.81 17.18 -14.49
CA ASP A 1 12.09 16.58 -14.09
C ASP A 1 12.83 17.37 -13.02
N ASP A 2 12.17 18.34 -12.42
CA ASP A 2 12.72 19.28 -11.44
C ASP A 2 12.11 19.13 -10.04
N ALA A 3 11.40 18.02 -9.80
CA ALA A 3 10.78 17.66 -8.52
C ALA A 3 9.78 18.70 -7.96
N HIS A 4 9.31 19.64 -8.79
CA HIS A 4 8.40 20.69 -8.34
C HIS A 4 6.93 20.26 -8.51
N ILE A 5 6.16 20.45 -7.44
CA ILE A 5 4.71 20.27 -7.43
C ILE A 5 4.05 21.63 -7.28
N HIS A 6 3.10 21.90 -8.16
CA HIS A 6 2.32 23.12 -8.11
C HIS A 6 0.84 22.78 -7.91
N LEU A 7 0.21 23.48 -7.00
CA LEU A 7 -1.20 23.38 -6.67
C LEU A 7 -1.95 24.65 -7.07
N THR A 8 -3.14 24.49 -7.61
CA THR A 8 -4.12 25.56 -7.77
C THR A 8 -5.40 25.20 -7.02
N VAL A 9 -5.99 26.18 -6.35
CA VAL A 9 -7.29 26.03 -5.66
C VAL A 9 -8.36 26.95 -6.30
N ASP A 10 -8.00 27.65 -7.37
CA ASP A 10 -8.86 28.64 -8.05
C ASP A 10 -9.06 28.37 -9.56
N GLY A 11 -8.92 27.10 -9.95
CA GLY A 11 -9.14 26.66 -11.32
C GLY A 11 -8.02 27.08 -12.30
N GLY A 12 -6.78 27.26 -11.79
CA GLY A 12 -5.61 27.53 -12.61
C GLY A 12 -5.26 29.02 -12.76
N ASN A 13 -5.97 29.92 -12.05
CA ASN A 13 -5.65 31.34 -12.09
C ASN A 13 -4.36 31.66 -11.32
N ASN A 14 -4.14 30.97 -10.20
CA ASN A 14 -2.92 31.07 -9.42
C ASN A 14 -2.39 29.66 -9.10
N TRP A 15 -1.05 29.55 -9.04
CA TRP A 15 -0.36 28.32 -8.73
C TRP A 15 0.64 28.57 -7.60
N SER A 16 0.65 27.71 -6.60
CA SER A 16 1.59 27.72 -5.50
C SER A 16 2.45 26.47 -5.55
N GLU A 17 3.76 26.64 -5.33
CA GLU A 17 4.66 25.51 -5.17
C GLU A 17 4.46 24.90 -3.78
N ILE A 18 4.33 23.55 -3.73
CA ILE A 18 4.06 22.80 -2.51
C ILE A 18 5.08 21.69 -2.25
N SER A 19 6.19 21.66 -2.98
CA SER A 19 7.20 20.59 -2.94
C SER A 19 8.45 20.89 -2.11
N ALA A 20 8.54 22.05 -1.46
CA ALA A 20 9.77 22.55 -0.84
C ALA A 20 10.36 21.63 0.27
N ILE A 21 9.58 20.70 0.82
CA ILE A 21 9.99 19.82 1.93
C ILE A 21 10.33 18.41 1.46
N ILE A 22 9.79 17.98 0.30
CA ILE A 22 10.08 16.64 -0.24
C ILE A 22 11.46 16.63 -0.93
N PRO A 23 12.15 15.46 -0.97
CA PRO A 23 13.44 15.35 -1.64
C PRO A 23 13.38 15.75 -3.12
N ASP A 24 14.43 16.42 -3.60
CA ASP A 24 14.60 16.80 -5.02
C ASP A 24 14.81 15.53 -5.88
N ARG A 25 13.73 14.84 -6.20
CA ARG A 25 13.69 13.60 -6.99
C ARG A 25 12.54 13.60 -7.96
N TRP A 26 12.59 12.75 -8.95
CA TRP A 26 11.49 12.58 -9.90
C TRP A 26 10.22 12.14 -9.20
N ILE A 27 9.20 12.95 -9.31
CA ILE A 27 7.85 12.61 -8.89
C ILE A 27 7.27 11.65 -9.93
N THR A 28 6.94 10.46 -9.49
CA THR A 28 6.42 9.39 -10.37
C THR A 28 4.91 9.43 -10.46
N ARG A 29 4.23 9.71 -9.35
CA ARG A 29 2.77 9.81 -9.30
C ARG A 29 2.33 10.71 -8.15
N MET A 30 1.14 11.27 -8.34
CA MET A 30 0.38 11.97 -7.29
C MET A 30 -1.03 11.40 -7.25
N ALA A 31 -1.62 11.34 -6.06
CA ALA A 31 -3.01 10.95 -5.86
C ALA A 31 -3.65 11.78 -4.76
N PHE A 32 -4.93 12.10 -4.92
CA PHE A 32 -5.75 12.66 -3.86
C PHE A 32 -6.42 11.54 -3.06
N ASP A 33 -6.57 11.77 -1.77
CA ASP A 33 -7.31 10.87 -0.90
C ASP A 33 -8.81 10.93 -1.23
N PRO A 34 -9.47 9.80 -1.48
CA PRO A 34 -10.89 9.78 -1.80
C PRO A 34 -11.80 10.13 -0.61
N PHE A 35 -11.29 10.04 0.63
CA PHE A 35 -12.04 10.29 1.87
C PHE A 35 -11.73 11.67 2.48
N HIS A 36 -10.54 12.25 2.19
CA HIS A 36 -10.04 13.48 2.78
C HIS A 36 -9.61 14.49 1.72
N GLU A 37 -10.41 15.52 1.49
CA GLU A 37 -10.24 16.51 0.40
C GLU A 37 -8.89 17.23 0.42
N ASN A 38 -8.27 17.40 1.59
CA ASN A 38 -7.01 18.11 1.75
C ASN A 38 -5.78 17.17 1.76
N THR A 39 -5.99 15.89 1.57
CA THR A 39 -4.92 14.89 1.64
C THR A 39 -4.42 14.53 0.25
N ILE A 40 -3.09 14.63 0.10
CA ILE A 40 -2.37 14.34 -1.15
C ILE A 40 -1.25 13.36 -0.85
N TYR A 41 -1.08 12.40 -1.74
CA TYR A 41 0.03 11.45 -1.72
C TYR A 41 0.94 11.68 -2.92
N VAL A 42 2.24 11.50 -2.71
CA VAL A 42 3.26 11.65 -3.74
C VAL A 42 4.24 10.49 -3.66
N THR A 43 4.58 9.93 -4.83
CA THR A 43 5.61 8.91 -4.94
C THR A 43 6.81 9.41 -5.73
N LEU A 44 7.99 8.93 -5.33
CA LEU A 44 9.26 9.36 -5.89
C LEU A 44 10.05 8.18 -6.46
N SER A 45 10.70 8.40 -7.58
CA SER A 45 11.75 7.53 -8.10
C SER A 45 13.07 7.82 -7.39
N GLY A 46 13.89 6.80 -7.15
CA GLY A 46 15.15 6.96 -6.42
C GLY A 46 16.40 6.60 -7.21
N PHE A 47 16.28 6.31 -8.49
CA PHE A 47 17.33 5.67 -9.30
C PHE A 47 18.65 6.44 -9.46
N ARG A 48 18.66 7.74 -9.25
CA ARG A 48 19.86 8.57 -9.53
C ARG A 48 20.76 8.81 -8.34
N TRP A 49 20.27 8.53 -7.15
CA TRP A 49 20.93 8.95 -5.94
C TRP A 49 21.10 7.74 -5.05
N ASP A 50 22.30 7.36 -4.79
CA ASP A 50 22.68 6.28 -3.88
C ASP A 50 22.40 6.68 -2.40
N GLU A 51 21.23 7.31 -2.18
CA GLU A 51 20.81 7.84 -0.89
C GLU A 51 19.55 7.12 -0.41
N PRO A 52 19.56 6.57 0.82
CA PRO A 52 18.40 5.90 1.43
C PRO A 52 17.37 6.96 1.88
N LEU A 53 16.57 7.46 0.96
CA LEU A 53 15.51 8.42 1.24
C LEU A 53 14.14 7.83 0.97
N SER A 54 13.17 8.28 1.75
CA SER A 54 11.76 7.91 1.59
C SER A 54 11.25 8.16 0.18
N HIS A 55 10.38 7.27 -0.30
CA HIS A 55 9.81 7.32 -1.64
C HIS A 55 8.31 7.62 -1.67
N VAL A 56 7.63 7.57 -0.51
CA VAL A 56 6.21 7.86 -0.40
C VAL A 56 5.98 8.92 0.66
N PHE A 57 5.27 9.97 0.28
CA PHE A 57 4.93 11.08 1.16
C PHE A 57 3.45 11.36 1.15
N ARG A 58 2.93 11.80 2.30
CA ARG A 58 1.56 12.25 2.50
C ARG A 58 1.56 13.68 3.02
N SER A 59 0.64 14.49 2.52
CA SER A 59 0.26 15.78 3.09
C SER A 59 -1.23 15.74 3.44
N THR A 60 -1.62 16.26 4.59
CA THR A 60 -3.02 16.39 5.01
C THR A 60 -3.52 17.84 4.96
N ASP A 61 -2.73 18.75 4.43
CA ASP A 61 -2.97 20.19 4.39
C ASP A 61 -2.65 20.81 3.01
N LEU A 62 -2.95 20.06 1.94
CA LEU A 62 -2.74 20.50 0.54
C LEU A 62 -1.28 20.84 0.22
N GLY A 63 -0.33 20.19 0.86
CA GLY A 63 1.10 20.31 0.58
C GLY A 63 1.83 21.38 1.39
N GLU A 64 1.20 21.99 2.39
CA GLU A 64 1.90 22.89 3.32
C GLU A 64 2.92 22.12 4.16
N ASN A 65 2.58 20.93 4.59
CA ASN A 65 3.46 20.00 5.30
C ASN A 65 3.41 18.61 4.67
N TRP A 66 4.56 17.92 4.67
CA TRP A 66 4.70 16.57 4.15
C TRP A 66 5.32 15.66 5.20
N GLU A 67 4.80 14.47 5.32
CA GLU A 67 5.36 13.41 6.14
C GLU A 67 5.72 12.20 5.29
N SER A 68 6.79 11.51 5.64
CA SER A 68 7.13 10.23 5.02
C SER A 68 6.25 9.13 5.59
N ILE A 69 5.65 8.36 4.71
CA ILE A 69 4.90 7.15 5.05
C ILE A 69 5.57 5.90 4.46
N SER A 70 6.86 5.96 4.15
CA SER A 70 7.61 4.82 3.61
C SER A 70 7.85 3.70 4.63
N SER A 71 7.83 4.01 5.93
CA SER A 71 7.92 3.06 7.03
C SER A 71 8.90 1.89 6.76
N ASN A 72 8.40 0.66 6.70
CA ASN A 72 9.16 -0.57 6.45
C ASN A 72 9.36 -0.91 4.96
N LEU A 73 8.98 -0.02 4.03
CA LEU A 73 9.24 -0.26 2.61
C LEU A 73 10.73 -0.45 2.35
N PRO A 74 11.11 -1.41 1.51
CA PRO A 74 12.47 -1.51 1.04
C PRO A 74 12.85 -0.26 0.24
N GLU A 75 14.14 0.04 0.18
CA GLU A 75 14.67 1.16 -0.63
C GLU A 75 14.59 0.83 -2.12
N LEU A 76 13.42 1.01 -2.68
CA LEU A 76 13.13 0.75 -4.09
C LEU A 76 12.38 1.95 -4.67
N PRO A 77 12.61 2.27 -5.95
CA PRO A 77 11.80 3.24 -6.65
C PRO A 77 10.31 2.90 -6.58
N VAL A 78 9.50 3.87 -6.23
CA VAL A 78 8.04 3.75 -6.30
C VAL A 78 7.57 4.43 -7.58
N ASN A 79 6.96 3.65 -8.46
CA ASN A 79 6.62 4.08 -9.81
C ASN A 79 5.18 4.62 -9.92
N CYS A 80 4.29 4.12 -9.07
CA CYS A 80 2.88 4.52 -9.09
C CYS A 80 2.22 4.25 -7.73
N ILE A 81 1.09 4.91 -7.52
CA ILE A 81 0.25 4.78 -6.34
C ILE A 81 -1.22 4.80 -6.75
N VAL A 82 -2.05 4.01 -6.11
CA VAL A 82 -3.49 4.09 -6.17
C VAL A 82 -4.08 3.86 -4.79
N LEU A 83 -5.08 4.66 -4.44
CA LEU A 83 -5.83 4.53 -3.20
C LEU A 83 -7.13 3.79 -3.47
N ASP A 84 -7.56 2.97 -2.52
CA ASP A 84 -8.85 2.33 -2.60
C ASP A 84 -9.95 3.36 -2.33
N PRO A 85 -10.91 3.54 -3.24
CA PRO A 85 -11.97 4.51 -3.03
C PRO A 85 -13.13 4.00 -2.15
N GLU A 86 -13.11 2.74 -1.74
CA GLU A 86 -14.13 2.12 -0.89
C GLU A 86 -13.60 1.78 0.52
N GLU A 87 -12.27 1.61 0.65
CA GLU A 87 -11.63 1.24 1.92
C GLU A 87 -10.61 2.32 2.34
N GLU A 88 -10.94 3.05 3.41
CA GLU A 88 -10.08 4.10 3.93
C GLU A 88 -8.76 3.53 4.45
N GLY A 89 -7.65 4.21 4.13
CA GLY A 89 -6.31 3.78 4.51
C GLY A 89 -5.71 2.66 3.66
N HIS A 90 -6.48 2.10 2.72
CA HIS A 90 -6.00 1.09 1.79
C HIS A 90 -5.29 1.73 0.60
N ILE A 91 -3.98 1.51 0.50
CA ILE A 91 -3.12 2.11 -0.52
C ILE A 91 -2.27 1.03 -1.17
N TYR A 92 -2.19 1.05 -2.49
CA TYR A 92 -1.35 0.16 -3.28
C TYR A 92 -0.29 0.98 -4.01
N ILE A 93 0.95 0.52 -3.98
CA ILE A 93 2.06 1.12 -4.72
C ILE A 93 2.72 0.09 -5.62
N GLY A 94 3.09 0.53 -6.82
CA GLY A 94 3.92 -0.24 -7.74
C GLY A 94 5.37 0.19 -7.61
N THR A 95 6.25 -0.80 -7.42
CA THR A 95 7.69 -0.63 -7.28
C THR A 95 8.44 -1.40 -8.35
N ASP A 96 9.77 -1.31 -8.35
CA ASP A 96 10.62 -2.13 -9.21
C ASP A 96 10.63 -3.61 -8.84
N ALA A 97 10.15 -3.97 -7.64
CA ALA A 97 10.09 -5.34 -7.15
C ALA A 97 8.67 -5.89 -7.00
N GLY A 98 7.67 -5.26 -7.62
CA GLY A 98 6.28 -5.68 -7.53
C GLY A 98 5.38 -4.67 -6.84
N ILE A 99 4.29 -5.15 -6.25
CA ILE A 99 3.29 -4.32 -5.58
C ILE A 99 3.46 -4.42 -4.07
N PHE A 100 3.35 -3.29 -3.38
CA PHE A 100 3.18 -3.23 -1.93
C PHE A 100 1.83 -2.62 -1.59
N TYR A 101 1.31 -2.99 -0.45
CA TYR A 101 -0.01 -2.61 0.03
C TYR A 101 0.05 -2.23 1.50
N THR A 102 -0.78 -1.30 1.90
CA THR A 102 -1.07 -0.96 3.29
C THR A 102 -2.57 -0.86 3.52
N SER A 103 -3.05 -1.25 4.69
CA SER A 103 -4.44 -1.05 5.15
C SER A 103 -4.56 0.01 6.24
N ASN A 104 -3.45 0.63 6.64
CA ASN A 104 -3.38 1.57 7.75
C ASN A 104 -2.72 2.91 7.37
N GLY A 105 -2.89 3.33 6.11
CA GLY A 105 -2.43 4.65 5.65
C GLY A 105 -0.91 4.80 5.54
N GLY A 106 -0.16 3.69 5.43
CA GLY A 106 1.29 3.69 5.27
C GLY A 106 2.07 3.53 6.57
N GLU A 107 1.41 3.20 7.69
CA GLU A 107 2.14 2.85 8.92
C GLU A 107 2.93 1.56 8.76
N TYR A 108 2.38 0.62 7.99
CA TYR A 108 3.04 -0.63 7.63
C TYR A 108 2.67 -1.06 6.21
N TRP A 109 3.66 -1.58 5.47
CA TRP A 109 3.52 -2.05 4.11
C TRP A 109 3.83 -3.54 4.00
N GLN A 110 3.00 -4.26 3.26
CA GLN A 110 3.15 -5.68 2.93
C GLN A 110 3.34 -5.87 1.43
N SER A 111 4.04 -6.93 1.04
CA SER A 111 4.11 -7.34 -0.37
C SER A 111 2.74 -7.82 -0.85
N PHE A 112 2.30 -7.33 -1.99
CA PHE A 112 1.02 -7.70 -2.62
C PHE A 112 1.26 -8.31 -3.99
N SER A 113 2.17 -9.28 -4.06
CA SER A 113 2.70 -9.80 -5.34
C SER A 113 2.21 -11.19 -5.71
N LEU A 114 1.03 -11.61 -5.27
CA LEU A 114 0.47 -12.94 -5.49
C LEU A 114 0.52 -13.37 -6.96
N ASN A 115 1.34 -14.36 -7.24
CA ASN A 115 1.59 -14.87 -8.57
C ASN A 115 2.05 -13.81 -9.60
N LEU A 116 2.31 -12.57 -9.17
CA LEU A 116 2.97 -11.58 -10.00
C LEU A 116 4.48 -11.85 -9.95
N PRO A 117 5.15 -12.05 -11.08
CA PRO A 117 6.60 -12.19 -11.07
C PRO A 117 7.25 -10.90 -10.53
N THR A 118 8.44 -11.01 -9.95
CA THR A 118 9.22 -9.86 -9.49
C THR A 118 9.64 -9.02 -10.70
N VAL A 119 8.82 -8.04 -11.04
CA VAL A 119 9.00 -7.13 -12.20
C VAL A 119 8.59 -5.72 -11.82
N PRO A 120 9.16 -4.71 -12.45
CA PRO A 120 8.71 -3.34 -12.23
C PRO A 120 7.25 -3.17 -12.60
N VAL A 121 6.48 -2.65 -11.65
CA VAL A 121 5.09 -2.24 -11.84
C VAL A 121 5.07 -0.74 -12.08
N ILE A 122 4.59 -0.33 -13.25
CA ILE A 122 4.67 1.05 -13.73
C ILE A 122 3.33 1.80 -13.66
N ASP A 123 2.23 1.08 -13.59
CA ASP A 123 0.90 1.69 -13.40
C ASP A 123 -0.02 0.74 -12.63
N LEU A 124 -0.87 1.32 -11.79
CA LEU A 124 -1.89 0.63 -11.00
C LEU A 124 -3.22 1.33 -11.16
N LYS A 125 -4.29 0.53 -11.27
CA LYS A 125 -5.67 1.02 -11.24
C LYS A 125 -6.60 0.04 -10.56
N ILE A 126 -7.53 0.56 -9.76
CA ILE A 126 -8.62 -0.22 -9.20
C ILE A 126 -9.84 -0.08 -10.11
N HIS A 127 -10.39 -1.22 -10.53
CA HIS A 127 -11.67 -1.29 -11.19
C HIS A 127 -12.75 -1.61 -10.14
N ASN A 128 -13.37 -0.56 -9.60
CA ASN A 128 -14.33 -0.66 -8.49
C ASN A 128 -15.48 -1.64 -8.72
N PRO A 129 -16.15 -1.66 -9.90
CA PRO A 129 -17.29 -2.55 -10.08
C PRO A 129 -16.99 -4.03 -9.90
N THR A 130 -15.74 -4.45 -10.08
CA THR A 130 -15.30 -5.85 -9.90
C THR A 130 -14.27 -5.99 -8.80
N ARG A 131 -14.04 -4.96 -8.00
CA ARG A 131 -13.01 -4.93 -6.94
C ARG A 131 -11.71 -5.59 -7.41
N THR A 132 -11.16 -5.09 -8.52
CA THR A 132 -9.98 -5.68 -9.16
C THR A 132 -8.88 -4.64 -9.28
N LEU A 133 -7.70 -4.94 -8.73
CA LEU A 133 -6.49 -4.19 -8.98
C LEU A 133 -5.87 -4.64 -10.30
N ILE A 134 -5.61 -3.70 -11.18
CA ILE A 134 -4.95 -3.92 -12.47
C ILE A 134 -3.55 -3.33 -12.40
N ALA A 135 -2.55 -4.16 -12.65
CA ALA A 135 -1.14 -3.79 -12.65
C ALA A 135 -0.56 -3.83 -14.06
N GLY A 136 -0.07 -2.69 -14.52
CA GLY A 136 0.74 -2.59 -15.73
C GLY A 136 2.21 -2.79 -15.39
N THR A 137 2.85 -3.81 -15.99
CA THR A 137 4.23 -4.18 -15.69
C THR A 137 5.18 -3.85 -16.83
N TYR A 138 6.46 -3.68 -16.52
CA TYR A 138 7.47 -3.51 -17.54
C TYR A 138 7.88 -4.87 -18.12
N GLY A 139 7.47 -5.12 -19.35
CA GLY A 139 7.88 -6.31 -20.13
C GLY A 139 7.08 -7.59 -19.88
N MET A 140 6.13 -7.61 -18.92
CA MET A 140 5.33 -8.80 -18.58
C MET A 140 3.82 -8.56 -18.73
N SER A 141 3.41 -7.61 -19.58
CA SER A 141 2.00 -7.27 -19.83
C SER A 141 1.27 -6.67 -18.63
N ALA A 142 -0.04 -6.84 -18.57
CA ALA A 142 -0.89 -6.41 -17.46
C ALA A 142 -1.42 -7.63 -16.70
N HIS A 143 -1.54 -7.49 -15.41
CA HIS A 143 -2.07 -8.49 -14.50
C HIS A 143 -3.28 -7.93 -13.76
N SER A 144 -4.19 -8.80 -13.35
CA SER A 144 -5.35 -8.43 -12.55
C SER A 144 -5.41 -9.28 -11.28
N LEU A 145 -5.66 -8.62 -10.15
CA LEU A 145 -5.77 -9.24 -8.84
C LEU A 145 -7.12 -8.83 -8.24
N ALA A 146 -7.90 -9.79 -7.76
CA ALA A 146 -9.15 -9.49 -7.07
C ALA A 146 -8.84 -8.99 -5.66
N LEU A 147 -9.36 -7.81 -5.29
CA LEU A 147 -9.11 -7.20 -3.98
C LEU A 147 -9.88 -7.91 -2.87
N ASP A 148 -11.08 -8.42 -3.18
CA ASP A 148 -11.93 -9.12 -2.22
C ASP A 148 -11.35 -10.47 -1.73
N GLN A 149 -10.29 -10.94 -2.38
CA GLN A 149 -9.60 -12.18 -1.99
C GLN A 149 -8.50 -11.95 -0.95
N TYR A 150 -8.28 -10.70 -0.54
CA TYR A 150 -7.14 -10.31 0.31
C TYR A 150 -7.57 -9.48 1.51
N LEU A 151 -8.57 -9.96 2.23
CA LEU A 151 -8.89 -9.42 3.54
C LEU A 151 -7.77 -9.83 4.51
N SER A 152 -7.00 -8.88 5.00
CA SER A 152 -6.05 -9.16 6.09
C SER A 152 -6.79 -9.84 7.23
N GLY A 153 -6.27 -10.98 7.66
CA GLY A 153 -6.93 -11.83 8.65
C GLY A 153 -7.82 -12.94 8.08
N ASP A 154 -8.14 -12.91 6.78
CA ASP A 154 -8.87 -13.99 6.08
C ASP A 154 -7.88 -15.06 5.60
N VAL A 155 -7.39 -15.87 6.52
CA VAL A 155 -6.34 -16.86 6.26
C VAL A 155 -6.86 -18.08 5.50
N ASN A 156 -8.16 -18.37 5.63
CA ASN A 156 -8.82 -19.45 4.90
C ASN A 156 -9.28 -19.03 3.50
N GLN A 157 -9.28 -17.72 3.20
CA GLN A 157 -9.67 -17.12 1.91
C GLN A 157 -11.14 -17.38 1.54
N ASP A 158 -12.01 -17.37 2.54
CA ASP A 158 -13.47 -17.50 2.33
C ASP A 158 -14.16 -16.13 2.17
N SER A 159 -13.41 -15.05 2.14
CA SER A 159 -13.85 -13.64 2.06
C SER A 159 -14.54 -13.14 3.33
N VAL A 160 -14.34 -13.80 4.47
CA VAL A 160 -14.91 -13.41 5.76
C VAL A 160 -13.89 -13.60 6.89
N VAL A 161 -13.39 -12.51 7.47
CA VAL A 161 -12.54 -12.60 8.67
C VAL A 161 -13.38 -13.01 9.86
N ASN A 162 -13.12 -14.19 10.40
CA ASN A 162 -13.90 -14.78 11.50
C ASN A 162 -13.07 -15.72 12.38
N ILE A 163 -13.71 -16.41 13.31
CA ILE A 163 -13.02 -17.30 14.25
C ILE A 163 -12.29 -18.48 13.58
N GLN A 164 -12.67 -18.86 12.36
CA GLN A 164 -12.02 -19.96 11.65
C GLN A 164 -10.59 -19.57 11.26
N ASP A 165 -10.37 -18.32 10.91
CA ASP A 165 -9.04 -17.76 10.62
C ASP A 165 -8.16 -17.75 11.85
N ILE A 166 -8.72 -17.34 13.00
CA ILE A 166 -8.01 -17.39 14.27
C ILE A 166 -7.54 -18.80 14.59
N ILE A 167 -8.38 -19.81 14.32
CA ILE A 167 -8.00 -21.22 14.55
C ILE A 167 -6.82 -21.61 13.66
N ILE A 168 -6.80 -21.19 12.39
CA ILE A 168 -5.68 -21.47 11.47
C ILE A 168 -4.41 -20.79 11.96
N ILE A 169 -4.48 -19.51 12.32
CA ILE A 169 -3.33 -18.77 12.85
C ILE A 169 -2.78 -19.46 14.11
N LEU A 170 -3.65 -19.83 15.04
CA LEU A 170 -3.23 -20.55 16.26
C LEU A 170 -2.60 -21.91 15.95
N GLN A 171 -3.11 -22.64 14.98
CA GLN A 171 -2.52 -23.92 14.57
C GLN A 171 -1.13 -23.74 13.96
N ALA A 172 -0.93 -22.66 13.19
CA ALA A 172 0.36 -22.32 12.62
C ALA A 172 1.37 -21.89 13.71
N ILE A 173 0.95 -21.04 14.66
CA ILE A 173 1.79 -20.65 15.81
C ILE A 173 2.22 -21.87 16.64
N LEU A 174 1.35 -22.88 16.77
CA LEU A 174 1.63 -24.13 17.48
C LEU A 174 2.40 -25.15 16.62
N GLU A 175 2.84 -24.76 15.42
CA GLU A 175 3.57 -25.62 14.47
C GLU A 175 2.80 -26.88 14.06
N ASN A 176 1.46 -26.88 14.16
CA ASN A 176 0.61 -28.00 13.75
C ASN A 176 0.33 -28.01 12.24
N ILE A 177 0.42 -26.85 11.59
CA ILE A 177 0.26 -26.67 10.14
C ILE A 177 1.34 -25.72 9.62
N GLU A 178 1.69 -25.87 8.36
CA GLU A 178 2.49 -24.89 7.62
C GLU A 178 1.55 -24.03 6.77
N LEU A 179 1.71 -22.70 6.84
CA LEU A 179 1.01 -21.78 5.98
C LEU A 179 1.75 -21.64 4.65
N THR A 180 1.01 -21.39 3.58
CA THR A 180 1.61 -20.88 2.34
C THR A 180 2.09 -19.45 2.57
N ASP A 181 2.98 -18.96 1.72
CA ASP A 181 3.48 -17.58 1.79
C ASP A 181 2.32 -16.58 1.84
N ASN A 182 1.30 -16.79 1.01
CA ASN A 182 0.10 -15.97 0.97
C ASN A 182 -0.73 -16.02 2.28
N GLN A 183 -0.91 -17.19 2.83
CA GLN A 183 -1.62 -17.34 4.11
C GLN A 183 -0.84 -16.71 5.26
N PHE A 184 0.49 -16.78 5.21
CA PHE A 184 1.34 -16.10 6.17
C PHE A 184 1.17 -14.58 6.09
N ASP A 185 1.20 -14.00 4.90
CA ASP A 185 1.00 -12.57 4.67
C ASP A 185 -0.37 -12.08 5.17
N LEU A 186 -1.42 -12.90 5.02
CA LEU A 186 -2.75 -12.60 5.54
C LEU A 186 -2.86 -12.77 7.07
N ALA A 187 -2.02 -13.62 7.66
CA ALA A 187 -2.02 -13.93 9.08
C ALA A 187 -1.14 -12.98 9.91
N ASP A 188 -0.06 -12.45 9.33
CA ASP A 188 0.85 -11.49 9.96
C ASP A 188 0.22 -10.09 9.95
N MET A 189 -0.66 -9.87 10.90
CA MET A 189 -1.51 -8.68 10.97
C MET A 189 -0.77 -7.41 11.36
N ASN A 190 0.35 -7.55 12.09
CA ASN A 190 1.19 -6.41 12.48
C ASN A 190 2.37 -6.22 11.53
N GLY A 191 2.61 -7.20 10.65
CA GLY A 191 3.58 -7.19 9.61
C GLY A 191 5.03 -7.18 10.08
N ASP A 192 5.29 -7.73 11.27
CA ASP A 192 6.64 -7.80 11.80
C ASP A 192 7.47 -8.98 11.26
N GLY A 193 6.89 -9.77 10.34
CA GLY A 193 7.48 -10.95 9.75
C GLY A 193 7.51 -12.15 10.69
N THR A 194 6.74 -12.11 11.79
CA THR A 194 6.73 -13.18 12.81
C THR A 194 5.30 -13.48 13.24
N LEU A 195 4.79 -14.62 12.84
CA LEU A 195 3.45 -15.03 13.26
C LEU A 195 3.42 -15.39 14.75
N ASN A 196 2.67 -14.63 15.54
CA ASN A 196 2.59 -14.80 17.00
C ASN A 196 1.21 -14.37 17.56
N ILE A 197 1.09 -14.35 18.90
CA ILE A 197 -0.18 -14.06 19.56
C ILE A 197 -0.66 -12.60 19.33
N LEU A 198 0.22 -11.67 18.96
CA LEU A 198 -0.17 -10.30 18.70
C LEU A 198 -1.04 -10.21 17.44
N ASP A 199 -0.76 -11.01 16.42
CA ASP A 199 -1.55 -11.10 15.20
C ASP A 199 -2.96 -11.62 15.50
N VAL A 200 -3.05 -12.64 16.33
CA VAL A 200 -4.35 -13.16 16.80
C VAL A 200 -5.17 -12.07 17.49
N VAL A 201 -4.54 -11.25 18.34
CA VAL A 201 -5.23 -10.14 19.03
C VAL A 201 -5.76 -9.11 18.03
N ILE A 202 -5.00 -8.81 16.98
CA ILE A 202 -5.44 -7.88 15.93
C ILE A 202 -6.63 -8.46 15.17
N VAL A 203 -6.58 -9.73 14.74
CA VAL A 203 -7.73 -10.39 14.08
C VAL A 203 -8.96 -10.38 14.98
N VAL A 204 -8.82 -10.63 16.29
CA VAL A 204 -9.95 -10.53 17.23
C VAL A 204 -10.54 -9.12 17.26
N ASN A 205 -9.70 -8.09 17.25
CA ASN A 205 -10.16 -6.71 17.22
C ASN A 205 -10.92 -6.39 15.93
N VAL A 206 -10.44 -6.87 14.78
CA VAL A 206 -11.14 -6.74 13.48
C VAL A 206 -12.53 -7.38 13.56
N ILE A 207 -12.63 -8.61 14.08
CA ILE A 207 -13.92 -9.33 14.22
C ILE A 207 -14.88 -8.59 15.16
N LEU A 208 -14.36 -7.96 16.21
CA LEU A 208 -15.17 -7.23 17.19
C LEU A 208 -15.53 -5.81 16.76
N GLY A 209 -14.98 -5.34 15.61
CA GLY A 209 -15.14 -3.95 15.15
C GLY A 209 -14.49 -2.95 16.12
N ALA A 210 -13.48 -3.36 16.85
CA ALA A 210 -12.69 -2.53 17.77
C ALA A 210 -11.42 -2.07 17.02
N ALA A 211 -11.60 -1.12 16.10
CA ALA A 211 -10.49 -0.40 15.46
C ALA A 211 -10.31 0.95 16.11
#